data_ce89c2dbcafe35a0b7a6602bd9ecbe42
#
_entry.id   ce89c2dbcafe35a0b7a6602bd9ecbe42
#
_cell.length_a   1.000
_cell.length_b   1.000
_cell.length_c   1.000
_cell.angle_alpha   90.00
_cell.angle_beta   90.00
_cell.angle_gamma   90.00
#
_symmetry.space_group_name_H-M   'P 1'
#
loop_
_entity.id
_entity.type
_entity.pdbx_description
1 polymer ?
#
loop_
_entity_poly.entity_id
_entity_poly.type
_entity_poly.pdbx_seq_one_letter_code
_entity_poly.pdbx_strand_id
1 'polypeptide(L)'
;MVFVTAGMGGGTGTGAAPVIAKAAKEKGVLTVGVVTKPFHFEGDKRMKSAMKGIDELRQHVDSLVTIPNDRLLAIAPKNAKLTEMLKKADDVLYAAVRGVTDLITKPGMINADFADVRTVMSKQGMALMGEGVASGENRAIDAAKKAISSPLLEDITIGGAKAILVNITASEDMGMDEFSNAGSFIRDAAKGPDGEDPEIIIAMSVDENSGDEMRITVIATGIEPATSTSQTSSGTKVTRIPPKPQQETAPSPQPVFRAQSPRPMAVPPEVQLQSNPYHGFNDEDRSIPTYLRIKERMQAQQAARMHAPGAEDFTFEDESDVPTFIRRQAN
;
A
#
# COMPACT_ATOMS: atom_id res chain seq x y z
N MET A 1 17.56 11.07 2.21
CA MET A 1 16.19 10.59 2.03
C MET A 1 16.17 9.07 1.93
N VAL A 2 15.17 8.43 2.49
CA VAL A 2 14.95 6.97 2.40
C VAL A 2 13.52 6.72 1.99
N PHE A 3 13.34 5.88 0.99
CA PHE A 3 12.03 5.32 0.62
C PHE A 3 11.88 3.93 1.22
N VAL A 4 10.80 3.72 1.94
CA VAL A 4 10.40 2.41 2.48
C VAL A 4 9.20 1.93 1.69
N THR A 5 9.40 0.94 0.82
CA THR A 5 8.33 0.41 -0.03
C THR A 5 8.00 -1.03 0.33
N ALA A 6 6.71 -1.33 0.42
CA ALA A 6 6.24 -2.67 0.75
C ALA A 6 4.79 -2.92 0.31
N GLY A 7 4.48 -4.18 -0.01
CA GLY A 7 3.11 -4.67 -0.03
C GLY A 7 2.67 -5.03 1.39
N MET A 8 1.64 -4.37 1.90
CA MET A 8 1.15 -4.58 3.26
C MET A 8 0.15 -5.75 3.33
N GLY A 9 0.02 -6.32 4.53
CA GLY A 9 -0.89 -7.45 4.79
C GLY A 9 -0.21 -8.82 4.85
N GLY A 10 1.02 -8.93 4.36
CA GLY A 10 1.89 -10.09 4.56
C GLY A 10 2.66 -10.04 5.89
N GLY A 11 3.62 -10.93 6.07
CA GLY A 11 4.49 -10.97 7.27
C GLY A 11 5.66 -10.00 7.16
N THR A 12 6.46 -10.12 6.11
CA THR A 12 7.74 -9.41 5.95
C THR A 12 7.54 -7.90 5.80
N GLY A 13 6.78 -7.46 4.78
CA GLY A 13 6.56 -6.03 4.51
C GLY A 13 5.87 -5.33 5.67
N THR A 14 4.79 -5.94 6.20
CA THR A 14 4.00 -5.37 7.29
C THR A 14 4.81 -5.20 8.57
N GLY A 15 5.66 -6.17 8.91
CA GLY A 15 6.45 -6.12 10.14
C GLY A 15 7.78 -5.38 10.01
N ALA A 16 8.45 -5.45 8.86
CA ALA A 16 9.78 -4.84 8.71
C ALA A 16 9.73 -3.35 8.35
N ALA A 17 8.74 -2.92 7.55
CA ALA A 17 8.68 -1.54 7.08
C ALA A 17 8.64 -0.50 8.23
N PRO A 18 7.80 -0.65 9.28
CA PRO A 18 7.79 0.28 10.40
C PRO A 18 9.14 0.34 11.14
N VAL A 19 9.80 -0.81 11.32
CA VAL A 19 11.08 -0.90 12.03
C VAL A 19 12.19 -0.18 11.27
N ILE A 20 12.26 -0.39 9.95
CA ILE A 20 13.24 0.28 9.08
C ILE A 20 12.98 1.79 9.05
N ALA A 21 11.71 2.19 8.90
CA ALA A 21 11.32 3.59 8.89
C ALA A 21 11.70 4.29 10.20
N LYS A 22 11.44 3.65 11.35
CA LYS A 22 11.83 4.15 12.67
C LYS A 22 13.34 4.39 12.76
N ALA A 23 14.14 3.40 12.35
CA ALA A 23 15.60 3.51 12.37
C ALA A 23 16.13 4.63 11.45
N ALA A 24 15.49 4.87 10.31
CA ALA A 24 15.83 5.98 9.40
C ALA A 24 15.46 7.34 10.01
N LYS A 25 14.27 7.46 10.58
CA LYS A 25 13.78 8.67 11.23
C LYS A 25 14.59 9.06 12.45
N GLU A 26 15.01 8.10 13.27
CA GLU A 26 15.90 8.32 14.42
C GLU A 26 17.26 8.91 14.01
N LYS A 27 17.69 8.67 12.76
CA LYS A 27 18.91 9.28 12.18
C LYS A 27 18.67 10.66 11.54
N GLY A 28 17.48 11.23 11.65
CA GLY A 28 17.11 12.51 11.05
C GLY A 28 17.01 12.49 9.52
N VAL A 29 16.88 11.30 8.93
CA VAL A 29 16.76 11.13 7.47
C VAL A 29 15.30 11.29 7.07
N LEU A 30 15.01 12.14 6.06
CA LEU A 30 13.69 12.25 5.48
C LEU A 30 13.22 10.86 5.01
N THR A 31 12.16 10.37 5.61
CA THR A 31 11.66 9.00 5.42
C THR A 31 10.28 9.01 4.80
N VAL A 32 10.16 8.46 3.60
CA VAL A 32 8.89 8.37 2.85
C VAL A 32 8.48 6.92 2.73
N GLY A 33 7.28 6.61 3.20
CA GLY A 33 6.66 5.30 3.01
C GLY A 33 5.83 5.28 1.72
N VAL A 34 6.01 4.25 0.90
CA VAL A 34 5.17 4.02 -0.29
C VAL A 34 4.71 2.57 -0.25
N VAL A 35 3.44 2.34 0.06
CA VAL A 35 2.95 1.00 0.35
C VAL A 35 1.63 0.71 -0.36
N THR A 36 1.40 -0.56 -0.69
CA THR A 36 0.13 -1.00 -1.26
C THR A 36 -0.76 -1.66 -0.21
N LYS A 37 -2.07 -1.41 -0.30
CA LYS A 37 -3.10 -2.20 0.39
C LYS A 37 -3.45 -3.42 -0.45
N PRO A 38 -3.67 -4.61 0.14
CA PRO A 38 -4.01 -5.81 -0.60
C PRO A 38 -5.34 -5.64 -1.36
N PHE A 39 -5.54 -6.46 -2.38
CA PHE A 39 -6.83 -6.56 -3.05
C PHE A 39 -7.89 -7.14 -2.12
N HIS A 40 -9.14 -6.76 -2.31
CA HIS A 40 -10.27 -7.26 -1.51
C HIS A 40 -10.40 -8.80 -1.56
N PHE A 41 -10.14 -9.41 -2.73
CA PHE A 41 -10.19 -10.86 -2.87
C PHE A 41 -9.10 -11.62 -2.07
N GLU A 42 -8.07 -10.93 -1.56
CA GLU A 42 -7.04 -11.53 -0.70
C GLU A 42 -7.55 -11.78 0.74
N GLY A 43 -8.70 -11.25 1.07
CA GLY A 43 -9.46 -11.52 2.29
C GLY A 43 -9.24 -10.52 3.43
N ASP A 44 -10.26 -10.40 4.28
CA ASP A 44 -10.33 -9.43 5.39
C ASP A 44 -9.19 -9.56 6.41
N LYS A 45 -8.70 -10.77 6.64
CA LYS A 45 -7.58 -10.99 7.57
C LYS A 45 -6.32 -10.28 7.08
N ARG A 46 -6.06 -10.35 5.76
CA ARG A 46 -4.91 -9.71 5.13
C ARG A 46 -5.07 -8.19 5.12
N MET A 47 -6.27 -7.71 4.81
CA MET A 47 -6.60 -6.28 4.88
C MET A 47 -6.44 -5.73 6.30
N LYS A 48 -6.96 -6.41 7.33
CA LYS A 48 -6.79 -5.98 8.73
C LYS A 48 -5.33 -5.94 9.17
N SER A 49 -4.52 -6.91 8.73
CA SER A 49 -3.08 -6.91 8.98
C SER A 49 -2.40 -5.73 8.29
N ALA A 50 -2.77 -5.44 7.02
CA ALA A 50 -2.26 -4.32 6.28
C ALA A 50 -2.55 -2.99 6.97
N MET A 51 -3.79 -2.76 7.38
CA MET A 51 -4.19 -1.51 8.07
C MET A 51 -3.40 -1.29 9.35
N LYS A 52 -3.21 -2.34 10.18
CA LYS A 52 -2.38 -2.24 11.39
C LYS A 52 -0.94 -1.83 11.07
N GLY A 53 -0.33 -2.47 10.05
CA GLY A 53 1.04 -2.14 9.65
C GLY A 53 1.17 -0.73 9.05
N ILE A 54 0.15 -0.27 8.31
CA ILE A 54 0.08 1.09 7.78
C ILE A 54 -0.02 2.11 8.92
N ASP A 55 -0.85 1.87 9.92
CA ASP A 55 -1.00 2.75 11.08
C ASP A 55 0.29 2.82 11.92
N GLU A 56 0.99 1.70 12.05
CA GLU A 56 2.30 1.66 12.71
C GLU A 56 3.37 2.39 11.87
N LEU A 57 3.44 2.13 10.56
CA LEU A 57 4.39 2.79 9.67
C LEU A 57 4.20 4.31 9.65
N ARG A 58 2.94 4.79 9.66
CA ARG A 58 2.60 6.22 9.68
C ARG A 58 3.26 6.99 10.82
N GLN A 59 3.47 6.36 11.98
CA GLN A 59 4.12 6.98 13.13
C GLN A 59 5.62 7.20 12.93
N HIS A 60 6.22 6.47 11.98
CA HIS A 60 7.66 6.41 11.77
C HIS A 60 8.13 6.98 10.43
N VAL A 61 7.23 7.50 9.61
CA VAL A 61 7.56 8.20 8.35
C VAL A 61 7.22 9.68 8.42
N ASP A 62 7.80 10.47 7.56
CA ASP A 62 7.46 11.89 7.40
C ASP A 62 6.28 12.06 6.44
N SER A 63 6.23 11.25 5.39
CA SER A 63 5.12 11.15 4.46
C SER A 63 4.79 9.69 4.15
N LEU A 64 3.51 9.37 3.99
CA LEU A 64 3.03 8.02 3.69
C LEU A 64 2.07 8.03 2.51
N VAL A 65 2.53 7.49 1.40
CA VAL A 65 1.70 7.22 0.21
C VAL A 65 1.12 5.82 0.33
N THR A 66 -0.19 5.71 0.34
CA THR A 66 -0.89 4.42 0.36
C THR A 66 -1.63 4.20 -0.96
N ILE A 67 -1.39 3.07 -1.60
CA ILE A 67 -1.96 2.72 -2.91
C ILE A 67 -2.93 1.55 -2.71
N PRO A 68 -4.26 1.78 -2.82
CA PRO A 68 -5.22 0.69 -2.76
C PRO A 68 -5.19 -0.14 -4.05
N ASN A 69 -4.80 -1.42 -3.96
CA ASN A 69 -4.73 -2.28 -5.14
C ASN A 69 -6.09 -2.43 -5.84
N ASP A 70 -7.20 -2.35 -5.10
CA ASP A 70 -8.54 -2.43 -5.68
C ASP A 70 -8.80 -1.32 -6.71
N ARG A 71 -8.18 -0.15 -6.55
CA ARG A 71 -8.32 0.95 -7.53
C ARG A 71 -7.66 0.62 -8.87
N LEU A 72 -6.69 -0.27 -8.89
CA LEU A 72 -6.06 -0.75 -10.11
C LEU A 72 -7.02 -1.61 -10.95
N LEU A 73 -8.02 -2.24 -10.32
CA LEU A 73 -9.06 -2.99 -11.03
C LEU A 73 -9.94 -2.07 -11.90
N ALA A 74 -10.12 -0.82 -11.49
CA ALA A 74 -10.93 0.14 -12.24
C ALA A 74 -10.29 0.53 -13.60
N ILE A 75 -8.96 0.46 -13.70
CA ILE A 75 -8.20 0.77 -14.91
C ILE A 75 -7.75 -0.47 -15.68
N ALA A 76 -8.10 -1.64 -15.18
CA ALA A 76 -7.73 -2.92 -15.79
C ALA A 76 -8.63 -3.26 -16.99
N PRO A 77 -8.09 -3.93 -18.03
CA PRO A 77 -8.90 -4.54 -19.06
C PRO A 77 -9.85 -5.61 -18.46
N LYS A 78 -11.03 -5.79 -19.05
CA LYS A 78 -12.05 -6.74 -18.54
C LYS A 78 -11.55 -8.20 -18.36
N ASN A 79 -10.47 -8.58 -19.06
CA ASN A 79 -9.91 -9.94 -19.02
C ASN A 79 -8.46 -9.94 -18.47
N ALA A 80 -8.08 -8.95 -17.65
CA ALA A 80 -6.74 -8.87 -17.08
C ALA A 80 -6.44 -10.11 -16.22
N LYS A 81 -5.25 -10.70 -16.41
CA LYS A 81 -4.79 -11.82 -15.61
C LYS A 81 -4.36 -11.33 -14.23
N LEU A 82 -4.51 -12.19 -13.21
CA LEU A 82 -4.06 -11.88 -11.86
C LEU A 82 -2.59 -11.45 -11.81
N THR A 83 -1.73 -12.13 -12.56
CA THR A 83 -0.30 -11.80 -12.66
C THR A 83 -0.03 -10.40 -13.24
N GLU A 84 -0.86 -9.98 -14.19
CA GLU A 84 -0.79 -8.64 -14.78
C GLU A 84 -1.22 -7.57 -13.75
N MET A 85 -2.24 -7.88 -12.96
CA MET A 85 -2.71 -6.97 -11.90
C MET A 85 -1.68 -6.80 -10.78
N LEU A 86 -1.01 -7.88 -10.36
CA LEU A 86 0.06 -7.80 -9.37
C LEU A 86 1.25 -7.00 -9.92
N LYS A 87 1.62 -7.23 -11.20
CA LYS A 87 2.66 -6.45 -11.86
C LYS A 87 2.27 -4.97 -11.95
N LYS A 88 1.00 -4.66 -12.22
CA LYS A 88 0.52 -3.28 -12.25
C LYS A 88 0.66 -2.59 -10.88
N ALA A 89 0.45 -3.32 -9.78
CA ALA A 89 0.70 -2.79 -8.44
C ALA A 89 2.19 -2.48 -8.22
N ASP A 90 3.08 -3.35 -8.70
CA ASP A 90 4.53 -3.10 -8.65
C ASP A 90 4.93 -1.91 -9.52
N ASP A 91 4.35 -1.79 -10.74
CA ASP A 91 4.58 -0.67 -11.65
C ASP A 91 4.19 0.68 -11.01
N VAL A 92 3.08 0.70 -10.27
CA VAL A 92 2.62 1.94 -9.59
C VAL A 92 3.54 2.29 -8.41
N LEU A 93 3.99 1.30 -7.62
CA LEU A 93 5.00 1.53 -6.59
C LEU A 93 6.29 2.09 -7.19
N TYR A 94 6.74 1.52 -8.29
CA TYR A 94 7.91 2.00 -9.02
C TYR A 94 7.71 3.43 -9.52
N ALA A 95 6.56 3.74 -10.15
CA ALA A 95 6.25 5.08 -10.64
C ALA A 95 6.23 6.12 -9.51
N ALA A 96 5.68 5.76 -8.34
CA ALA A 96 5.66 6.64 -7.17
C ALA A 96 7.06 7.00 -6.68
N VAL A 97 7.93 6.00 -6.53
CA VAL A 97 9.31 6.22 -6.08
C VAL A 97 10.11 6.96 -7.15
N ARG A 98 9.97 6.55 -8.42
CA ARG A 98 10.64 7.17 -9.55
C ARG A 98 10.24 8.63 -9.72
N GLY A 99 8.95 8.95 -9.62
CA GLY A 99 8.44 10.32 -9.77
C GLY A 99 9.11 11.33 -8.82
N VAL A 100 9.43 10.91 -7.59
CA VAL A 100 10.16 11.76 -6.64
C VAL A 100 11.67 11.69 -6.85
N THR A 101 12.20 10.49 -7.14
CA THR A 101 13.64 10.30 -7.30
C THR A 101 14.17 11.04 -8.53
N ASP A 102 13.45 10.99 -9.64
CA ASP A 102 13.84 11.65 -10.89
C ASP A 102 13.97 13.16 -10.70
N LEU A 103 13.14 13.79 -9.88
CA LEU A 103 13.23 15.22 -9.54
C LEU A 103 14.56 15.62 -8.88
N ILE A 104 15.13 14.70 -8.10
CA ILE A 104 16.33 14.95 -7.31
C ILE A 104 17.59 14.54 -8.08
N THR A 105 17.50 13.47 -8.88
CA THR A 105 18.67 12.82 -9.47
C THR A 105 18.90 13.15 -10.92
N LYS A 106 17.84 13.49 -11.66
CA LYS A 106 17.94 13.83 -13.08
C LYS A 106 18.06 15.34 -13.27
N PRO A 107 19.04 15.80 -14.05
CA PRO A 107 19.06 17.19 -14.47
C PRO A 107 17.84 17.47 -15.35
N GLY A 108 17.03 18.42 -14.95
CA GLY A 108 15.88 18.91 -15.71
C GLY A 108 16.09 20.36 -16.11
N MET A 109 15.20 20.91 -16.94
CA MET A 109 15.21 22.35 -17.25
C MET A 109 14.71 23.19 -16.07
N ILE A 110 13.80 22.65 -15.27
CA ILE A 110 13.30 23.26 -14.03
C ILE A 110 13.42 22.21 -12.93
N ASN A 111 14.43 22.39 -12.09
CA ASN A 111 14.72 21.45 -11.02
C ASN A 111 14.06 21.90 -9.71
N ALA A 112 13.45 20.94 -8.99
CA ALA A 112 13.19 21.10 -7.58
C ALA A 112 14.45 20.68 -6.79
N ASP A 113 14.86 21.49 -5.85
CA ASP A 113 15.97 21.10 -4.98
C ASP A 113 15.50 20.14 -3.87
N PHE A 114 16.46 19.54 -3.17
CA PHE A 114 16.13 18.62 -2.09
C PHE A 114 15.40 19.30 -0.92
N ALA A 115 15.63 20.60 -0.71
CA ALA A 115 14.92 21.34 0.34
C ALA A 115 13.45 21.53 0.01
N ASP A 116 13.14 21.77 -1.26
CA ASP A 116 11.77 21.87 -1.76
C ASP A 116 11.02 20.53 -1.58
N VAL A 117 11.62 19.44 -2.06
CA VAL A 117 11.05 18.10 -1.88
C VAL A 117 10.85 17.77 -0.41
N ARG A 118 11.83 18.11 0.44
CA ARG A 118 11.72 17.93 1.88
C ARG A 118 10.57 18.72 2.47
N THR A 119 10.39 19.98 2.06
CA THR A 119 9.30 20.83 2.55
C THR A 119 7.93 20.21 2.24
N VAL A 120 7.70 19.80 1.01
CA VAL A 120 6.45 19.13 0.61
C VAL A 120 6.26 17.81 1.34
N MET A 121 7.28 16.95 1.36
CA MET A 121 7.19 15.61 1.94
C MET A 121 7.16 15.58 3.47
N SER A 122 7.52 16.68 4.14
CA SER A 122 7.45 16.79 5.60
C SER A 122 6.08 17.26 6.10
N LYS A 123 5.15 17.60 5.23
CA LYS A 123 3.78 17.97 5.64
C LYS A 123 3.09 16.74 6.22
N GLN A 124 2.75 16.80 7.50
CA GLN A 124 2.08 15.71 8.19
C GLN A 124 0.68 15.45 7.59
N GLY A 125 0.34 14.18 7.42
CA GLY A 125 -0.92 13.74 6.86
C GLY A 125 -0.76 12.57 5.89
N MET A 126 -1.83 12.28 5.18
CA MET A 126 -1.78 11.31 4.08
C MET A 126 -1.18 11.98 2.85
N ALA A 127 -0.42 11.20 2.10
CA ALA A 127 0.01 11.59 0.77
C ALA A 127 -0.73 10.73 -0.26
N LEU A 128 -1.24 11.39 -1.30
CA LEU A 128 -1.88 10.75 -2.43
C LEU A 128 -1.07 11.01 -3.68
N MET A 129 -1.12 10.07 -4.61
CA MET A 129 -0.42 10.17 -5.87
C MET A 129 -1.36 9.95 -7.04
N GLY A 130 -1.25 10.78 -8.06
CA GLY A 130 -1.88 10.59 -9.34
C GLY A 130 -0.85 10.62 -10.47
N GLU A 131 -1.04 9.80 -11.49
CA GLU A 131 -0.23 9.77 -12.68
C GLU A 131 -1.11 9.88 -13.91
N GLY A 132 -0.71 10.70 -14.86
CA GLY A 132 -1.37 10.83 -16.15
C GLY A 132 -0.36 10.83 -17.28
N VAL A 133 -0.69 10.10 -18.35
CA VAL A 133 0.13 9.99 -19.56
C VAL A 133 -0.74 10.33 -20.76
N ALA A 134 -0.23 11.21 -21.62
CA ALA A 134 -0.88 11.59 -22.87
C ALA A 134 0.14 11.92 -23.96
N SER A 135 -0.30 11.85 -25.19
CA SER A 135 0.47 12.21 -26.39
C SER A 135 -0.40 13.04 -27.33
N GLY A 136 0.22 13.73 -28.32
CA GLY A 136 -0.46 14.57 -29.28
C GLY A 136 -0.58 16.04 -28.88
N GLU A 137 -1.29 16.82 -29.66
CA GLU A 137 -1.33 18.30 -29.58
C GLU A 137 -1.80 18.84 -28.22
N ASN A 138 -2.70 18.11 -27.51
CA ASN A 138 -3.23 18.52 -26.20
C ASN A 138 -2.62 17.71 -25.04
N ARG A 139 -1.46 17.05 -25.24
CA ARG A 139 -0.84 16.13 -24.29
C ARG A 139 -0.70 16.71 -22.87
N ALA A 140 -0.40 17.99 -22.76
CA ALA A 140 -0.17 18.66 -21.48
C ALA A 140 -1.46 18.70 -20.61
N ILE A 141 -2.56 19.17 -21.19
CA ILE A 141 -3.84 19.26 -20.49
C ILE A 141 -4.42 17.86 -20.23
N ASP A 142 -4.31 16.97 -21.22
CA ASP A 142 -4.86 15.61 -21.07
C ASP A 142 -4.08 14.78 -20.06
N ALA A 143 -2.76 14.90 -19.99
CA ALA A 143 -1.95 14.28 -18.95
C ALA A 143 -2.27 14.86 -17.57
N ALA A 144 -2.40 16.19 -17.44
CA ALA A 144 -2.78 16.84 -16.19
C ALA A 144 -4.16 16.39 -15.71
N LYS A 145 -5.17 16.33 -16.59
CA LYS A 145 -6.50 15.81 -16.28
C LYS A 145 -6.44 14.37 -15.79
N LYS A 146 -5.73 13.49 -16.49
CA LYS A 146 -5.58 12.09 -16.12
C LYS A 146 -4.88 11.94 -14.77
N ALA A 147 -3.84 12.75 -14.49
CA ALA A 147 -3.14 12.73 -13.21
C ALA A 147 -4.07 13.10 -12.05
N ILE A 148 -4.88 14.17 -12.20
CA ILE A 148 -5.81 14.64 -11.16
C ILE A 148 -7.01 13.70 -11.01
N SER A 149 -7.48 13.10 -12.12
CA SER A 149 -8.60 12.16 -12.12
C SER A 149 -8.13 10.71 -11.92
N SER A 150 -6.88 10.52 -11.50
CA SER A 150 -6.34 9.18 -11.29
C SER A 150 -7.15 8.42 -10.25
N PRO A 151 -7.58 7.18 -10.51
CA PRO A 151 -8.25 6.34 -9.51
C PRO A 151 -7.43 6.12 -8.24
N LEU A 152 -6.11 6.35 -8.30
CA LEU A 152 -5.19 6.21 -7.17
C LEU A 152 -5.34 7.34 -6.13
N LEU A 153 -5.96 8.45 -6.50
CA LEU A 153 -6.24 9.57 -5.57
C LEU A 153 -7.39 9.27 -4.60
N GLU A 154 -7.95 8.05 -4.61
CA GLU A 154 -9.16 7.69 -3.85
C GLU A 154 -10.32 8.68 -4.18
N ASP A 155 -11.36 8.72 -3.35
CA ASP A 155 -12.47 9.68 -3.51
C ASP A 155 -12.15 11.05 -2.89
N ILE A 156 -10.85 11.35 -2.71
CA ILE A 156 -10.35 12.57 -2.09
C ILE A 156 -9.90 13.51 -3.20
N THR A 157 -10.48 14.68 -3.25
CA THR A 157 -10.01 15.74 -4.15
C THR A 157 -8.66 16.27 -3.65
N ILE A 158 -7.77 16.62 -4.57
CA ILE A 158 -6.48 17.26 -4.23
C ILE A 158 -6.67 18.67 -3.61
N GLY A 159 -7.88 19.21 -3.75
CA GLY A 159 -8.29 20.44 -3.05
C GLY A 159 -8.37 20.18 -1.54
N GLY A 160 -7.45 20.77 -0.79
CA GLY A 160 -7.28 20.55 0.66
C GLY A 160 -5.94 19.92 1.01
N ALA A 161 -5.11 19.63 0.01
CA ALA A 161 -3.69 19.31 0.23
C ALA A 161 -2.96 20.54 0.76
N LYS A 162 -2.05 20.36 1.72
CA LYS A 162 -1.19 21.44 2.23
C LYS A 162 -0.03 21.76 1.30
N ALA A 163 0.46 20.76 0.59
CA ALA A 163 1.48 20.95 -0.43
C ALA A 163 1.33 19.91 -1.56
N ILE A 164 1.79 20.29 -2.75
CA ILE A 164 1.71 19.48 -3.96
C ILE A 164 3.04 19.52 -4.69
N LEU A 165 3.54 18.34 -5.02
CA LEU A 165 4.71 18.16 -5.87
C LEU A 165 4.25 17.65 -7.23
N VAL A 166 4.64 18.35 -8.28
CA VAL A 166 4.31 17.99 -9.66
C VAL A 166 5.60 17.73 -10.42
N ASN A 167 5.70 16.56 -11.01
CA ASN A 167 6.75 16.23 -11.96
C ASN A 167 6.18 16.09 -13.35
N ILE A 168 6.65 16.92 -14.28
CA ILE A 168 6.33 16.84 -15.70
C ILE A 168 7.53 16.23 -16.40
N THR A 169 7.33 15.04 -17.01
CA THR A 169 8.35 14.34 -17.78
C THR A 169 7.94 14.35 -19.25
N ALA A 170 8.78 14.90 -20.11
CA ALA A 170 8.57 14.96 -21.56
C ALA A 170 9.92 14.97 -22.28
N SER A 171 9.89 14.91 -23.60
CA SER A 171 11.06 15.12 -24.45
C SER A 171 11.52 16.59 -24.45
N GLU A 172 12.71 16.86 -24.99
CA GLU A 172 13.27 18.22 -25.03
C GLU A 172 12.45 19.21 -25.86
N ASP A 173 11.57 18.74 -26.72
CA ASP A 173 10.71 19.53 -27.62
C ASP A 173 9.47 20.12 -26.92
N MET A 174 9.31 19.91 -25.62
CA MET A 174 8.17 20.44 -24.85
C MET A 174 8.13 21.97 -24.91
N GLY A 175 6.99 22.50 -25.34
CA GLY A 175 6.77 23.95 -25.41
C GLY A 175 6.53 24.58 -24.03
N MET A 176 6.92 25.86 -23.90
CA MET A 176 6.66 26.63 -22.67
C MET A 176 5.16 26.78 -22.37
N ASP A 177 4.34 26.83 -23.42
CA ASP A 177 2.88 26.90 -23.32
C ASP A 177 2.31 25.60 -22.73
N GLU A 178 2.86 24.45 -23.13
CA GLU A 178 2.45 23.14 -22.60
C GLU A 178 2.73 23.05 -21.09
N PHE A 179 3.94 23.46 -20.67
CA PHE A 179 4.31 23.52 -19.26
C PHE A 179 3.40 24.45 -18.46
N SER A 180 3.16 25.66 -18.97
CA SER A 180 2.30 26.66 -18.32
C SER A 180 0.85 26.19 -18.21
N ASN A 181 0.31 25.57 -19.27
CA ASN A 181 -1.06 25.06 -19.29
C ASN A 181 -1.26 23.91 -18.29
N ALA A 182 -0.32 22.94 -18.27
CA ALA A 182 -0.37 21.85 -17.30
C ALA A 182 -0.30 22.36 -15.85
N GLY A 183 0.64 23.26 -15.57
CA GLY A 183 0.84 23.84 -14.24
C GLY A 183 -0.36 24.64 -13.77
N SER A 184 -0.95 25.45 -14.66
CA SER A 184 -2.14 26.25 -14.34
C SER A 184 -3.35 25.36 -14.05
N PHE A 185 -3.55 24.32 -14.87
CA PHE A 185 -4.65 23.37 -14.68
C PHE A 185 -4.56 22.65 -13.34
N ILE A 186 -3.36 22.19 -12.96
CA ILE A 186 -3.14 21.52 -11.68
C ILE A 186 -3.37 22.49 -10.50
N ARG A 187 -2.86 23.73 -10.62
CA ARG A 187 -3.05 24.76 -9.59
C ARG A 187 -4.52 25.07 -9.37
N ASP A 188 -5.30 25.23 -10.44
CA ASP A 188 -6.73 25.52 -10.34
C ASP A 188 -7.51 24.36 -9.71
N ALA A 189 -7.14 23.13 -10.02
CA ALA A 189 -7.74 21.93 -9.44
C ALA A 189 -7.35 21.70 -7.97
N ALA A 190 -6.22 22.26 -7.55
CA ALA A 190 -5.69 22.12 -6.20
C ALA A 190 -6.26 23.11 -5.18
N LYS A 191 -6.97 24.15 -5.66
CA LYS A 191 -7.63 25.14 -4.78
C LYS A 191 -8.62 24.47 -3.85
N GLY A 192 -8.42 24.67 -2.56
CA GLY A 192 -9.33 24.16 -1.53
C GLY A 192 -10.66 24.90 -1.52
N PRO A 193 -11.69 24.32 -0.90
CA PRO A 193 -13.01 24.94 -0.74
C PRO A 193 -12.95 26.24 0.06
N ASP A 194 -11.95 26.41 0.91
CA ASP A 194 -11.74 27.58 1.76
C ASP A 194 -10.91 28.66 1.07
N GLY A 195 -10.50 28.47 -0.18
CA GLY A 195 -9.70 29.39 -0.96
C GLY A 195 -8.22 29.48 -0.55
N GLU A 196 -7.76 28.57 0.30
CA GLU A 196 -6.33 28.44 0.60
C GLU A 196 -5.62 27.76 -0.57
N ASP A 197 -4.59 28.44 -1.10
CA ASP A 197 -3.72 27.88 -2.14
C ASP A 197 -2.66 26.97 -1.48
N PRO A 198 -2.54 25.69 -1.89
CA PRO A 198 -1.46 24.84 -1.40
C PRO A 198 -0.08 25.32 -1.89
N GLU A 199 0.96 24.97 -1.19
CA GLU A 199 2.33 25.15 -1.67
C GLU A 199 2.57 24.19 -2.85
N ILE A 200 2.75 24.72 -4.07
CA ILE A 200 2.90 23.91 -5.29
C ILE A 200 4.30 24.06 -5.84
N ILE A 201 5.01 22.93 -5.92
CA ILE A 201 6.32 22.81 -6.56
C ILE A 201 6.15 22.06 -7.86
N ILE A 202 6.51 22.69 -8.96
CA ILE A 202 6.46 22.10 -10.30
C ILE A 202 7.86 21.99 -10.83
N ALA A 203 8.26 20.78 -11.17
CA ALA A 203 9.55 20.50 -11.80
C ALA A 203 9.36 19.79 -13.15
N MET A 204 10.36 19.90 -13.99
CA MET A 204 10.40 19.29 -15.31
C MET A 204 11.62 18.40 -15.45
N SER A 205 11.37 17.13 -15.76
CA SER A 205 12.39 16.13 -16.09
C SER A 205 12.38 15.84 -17.58
N VAL A 206 13.55 15.78 -18.19
CA VAL A 206 13.68 15.41 -19.61
C VAL A 206 13.88 13.89 -19.73
N ASP A 207 13.13 13.24 -20.62
CA ASP A 207 13.31 11.84 -20.99
C ASP A 207 13.33 11.72 -22.52
N GLU A 208 14.52 11.56 -23.09
CA GLU A 208 14.72 11.45 -24.54
C GLU A 208 13.95 10.28 -25.18
N ASN A 209 13.59 9.27 -24.38
CA ASN A 209 12.85 8.10 -24.86
C ASN A 209 11.33 8.27 -24.82
N SER A 210 10.83 9.40 -24.32
CA SER A 210 9.38 9.65 -24.22
C SER A 210 8.71 9.93 -25.56
N GLY A 211 9.49 10.32 -26.58
CA GLY A 211 8.93 10.70 -27.90
C GLY A 211 7.89 11.81 -27.75
N ASP A 212 6.68 11.59 -28.27
CA ASP A 212 5.54 12.52 -28.16
C ASP A 212 4.78 12.37 -26.83
N GLU A 213 5.18 11.46 -25.96
CA GLU A 213 4.50 11.19 -24.71
C GLU A 213 4.89 12.20 -23.62
N MET A 214 3.90 12.79 -22.96
CA MET A 214 4.07 13.58 -21.75
C MET A 214 3.50 12.82 -20.55
N ARG A 215 4.28 12.72 -19.49
CA ARG A 215 3.89 12.10 -18.24
C ARG A 215 3.86 13.15 -17.12
N ILE A 216 2.77 13.20 -16.40
CA ILE A 216 2.61 14.09 -15.26
C ILE A 216 2.34 13.25 -14.01
N THR A 217 3.21 13.38 -13.02
CA THR A 217 3.03 12.77 -11.70
C THR A 217 2.71 13.88 -10.70
N VAL A 218 1.61 13.73 -9.99
CA VAL A 218 1.16 14.66 -8.95
C VAL A 218 1.21 13.93 -7.62
N ILE A 219 1.88 14.51 -6.63
CA ILE A 219 1.91 14.00 -5.25
C ILE A 219 1.36 15.11 -4.36
N ALA A 220 0.20 14.86 -3.77
CA ALA A 220 -0.44 15.78 -2.85
C ALA A 220 -0.22 15.30 -1.41
N THR A 221 0.27 16.17 -0.53
CA THR A 221 0.63 15.84 0.85
C THR A 221 -0.13 16.70 1.86
N GLY A 222 -0.14 16.26 3.11
CA GLY A 222 -0.83 16.98 4.18
C GLY A 222 -2.34 16.89 4.10
N ILE A 223 -2.88 15.87 3.42
CA ILE A 223 -4.31 15.65 3.32
C ILE A 223 -4.80 15.05 4.64
N GLU A 224 -5.76 15.71 5.26
CA GLU A 224 -6.42 15.17 6.43
C GLU A 224 -7.49 14.17 5.98
N PRO A 225 -7.55 12.95 6.57
CA PRO A 225 -8.65 12.06 6.28
C PRO A 225 -9.94 12.79 6.64
N ALA A 226 -10.92 12.81 5.73
CA ALA A 226 -12.23 13.35 6.02
C ALA A 226 -12.75 12.64 7.27
N THR A 227 -12.53 13.25 8.43
CA THR A 227 -13.32 12.92 9.61
C THR A 227 -14.75 13.14 9.16
N SER A 228 -15.57 12.10 9.20
CA SER A 228 -17.00 12.22 9.05
C SER A 228 -17.49 13.19 10.12
N THR A 229 -17.35 14.47 9.83
CA THR A 229 -18.04 15.53 10.53
C THR A 229 -19.50 15.25 10.19
N SER A 230 -20.15 14.46 11.05
CA SER A 230 -21.58 14.51 11.17
C SER A 230 -21.92 15.99 11.21
N GLN A 231 -22.42 16.48 10.08
CA GLN A 231 -23.01 17.82 10.00
C GLN A 231 -24.00 17.90 11.14
N THR A 232 -23.57 18.57 12.19
CA THR A 232 -24.47 19.12 13.17
C THR A 232 -25.22 20.20 12.42
N SER A 233 -26.21 19.76 11.65
CA SER A 233 -27.21 20.66 11.08
C SER A 233 -27.68 21.55 12.21
N SER A 234 -27.35 22.84 12.05
CA SER A 234 -27.86 23.98 12.82
C SER A 234 -29.30 23.73 13.24
N GLY A 235 -29.49 23.77 14.56
CA GLY A 235 -30.71 23.44 15.21
C GLY A 235 -31.93 24.23 14.69
N THR A 236 -32.78 23.52 14.03
CA THR A 236 -34.20 23.87 14.05
C THR A 236 -34.73 23.48 15.44
N LYS A 237 -35.01 24.48 16.27
CA LYS A 237 -35.71 24.29 17.54
C LYS A 237 -37.02 23.55 17.27
N VAL A 238 -37.03 22.26 17.41
CA VAL A 238 -38.28 21.50 17.50
C VAL A 238 -38.83 21.75 18.87
N THR A 239 -39.86 22.61 18.91
CA THR A 239 -40.71 22.83 20.08
C THR A 239 -41.35 21.49 20.43
N ARG A 240 -40.89 20.90 21.55
CA ARG A 240 -41.49 19.68 22.09
C ARG A 240 -42.92 19.97 22.52
N ILE A 241 -43.89 19.42 21.84
CA ILE A 241 -45.28 19.33 22.28
C ILE A 241 -45.29 18.34 23.46
N PRO A 242 -45.87 18.71 24.63
CA PRO A 242 -45.96 17.79 25.76
C PRO A 242 -46.84 16.59 25.42
N PRO A 243 -46.47 15.36 25.82
CA PRO A 243 -47.27 14.18 25.55
C PRO A 243 -48.57 14.21 26.38
N LYS A 244 -49.68 13.96 25.69
CA LYS A 244 -51.01 13.75 26.27
C LYS A 244 -50.97 12.50 27.17
N PRO A 245 -51.59 12.48 28.35
CA PRO A 245 -51.59 11.34 29.24
C PRO A 245 -52.30 10.15 28.59
N GLN A 246 -51.57 9.05 28.44
CA GLN A 246 -52.14 7.77 28.06
C GLN A 246 -52.75 7.09 29.28
N GLN A 247 -53.99 6.68 29.12
CA GLN A 247 -54.73 5.86 30.10
C GLN A 247 -54.03 4.50 30.23
N GLU A 248 -53.79 4.09 31.45
CA GLU A 248 -53.37 2.73 31.85
C GLU A 248 -54.42 1.73 31.38
N THR A 249 -54.05 0.88 30.44
CA THR A 249 -54.75 -0.38 30.17
C THR A 249 -53.99 -1.51 30.85
N ALA A 250 -54.77 -2.32 31.58
CA ALA A 250 -54.32 -3.45 32.38
C ALA A 250 -53.50 -4.48 31.57
N PRO A 251 -52.53 -5.17 32.19
CA PRO A 251 -51.67 -6.12 31.52
C PRO A 251 -52.42 -7.40 31.15
N SER A 252 -52.39 -7.80 29.90
CA SER A 252 -52.78 -9.11 29.41
C SER A 252 -51.74 -10.16 29.78
N PRO A 253 -52.13 -11.42 30.12
CA PRO A 253 -51.19 -12.44 30.59
C PRO A 253 -50.25 -12.90 29.49
N GLN A 254 -48.96 -12.87 29.76
CA GLN A 254 -47.92 -13.45 28.90
C GLN A 254 -47.96 -15.00 29.01
N PRO A 255 -47.75 -15.72 27.89
CA PRO A 255 -47.61 -17.16 27.95
C PRO A 255 -46.24 -17.53 28.58
N VAL A 256 -46.31 -18.29 29.64
CA VAL A 256 -45.15 -18.85 30.35
C VAL A 256 -44.54 -19.96 29.49
N PHE A 257 -43.43 -19.68 28.83
CA PHE A 257 -42.62 -20.73 28.22
C PHE A 257 -41.89 -21.51 29.30
N ARG A 258 -42.38 -22.75 29.53
CA ARG A 258 -41.76 -23.72 30.44
C ARG A 258 -40.45 -24.20 29.81
N ALA A 259 -39.31 -23.83 30.41
CA ALA A 259 -38.01 -24.31 30.02
C ALA A 259 -37.96 -25.84 30.10
N GLN A 260 -37.77 -26.49 28.99
CA GLN A 260 -37.43 -27.91 28.92
C GLN A 260 -35.95 -28.08 29.21
N SER A 261 -35.63 -28.91 30.16
CA SER A 261 -34.28 -29.34 30.52
C SER A 261 -33.56 -29.93 29.32
N PRO A 262 -32.26 -29.67 29.07
CA PRO A 262 -31.54 -30.29 27.99
C PRO A 262 -31.39 -31.79 28.20
N ARG A 263 -31.82 -32.57 27.22
CA ARG A 263 -31.51 -33.99 27.15
C ARG A 263 -30.01 -34.17 26.95
N PRO A 264 -29.36 -35.17 27.59
CA PRO A 264 -27.97 -35.47 27.29
C PRO A 264 -27.82 -35.97 25.85
N MET A 265 -27.02 -35.28 25.06
CA MET A 265 -26.60 -35.75 23.75
C MET A 265 -25.64 -36.92 23.95
N ALA A 266 -26.01 -38.03 23.26
CA ALA A 266 -25.12 -39.19 23.19
C ALA A 266 -23.81 -38.80 22.45
N VAL A 267 -22.70 -39.15 23.07
CA VAL A 267 -21.35 -39.01 22.49
C VAL A 267 -21.25 -39.98 21.31
N PRO A 268 -20.86 -39.50 20.09
CA PRO A 268 -20.56 -40.42 18.99
C PRO A 268 -19.29 -41.23 19.31
N PRO A 269 -19.20 -42.50 18.80
CA PRO A 269 -18.03 -43.33 19.06
C PRO A 269 -16.76 -42.71 18.51
N GLU A 270 -15.67 -42.78 19.27
CA GLU A 270 -14.32 -42.40 18.91
C GLU A 270 -13.94 -42.98 17.54
N VAL A 271 -13.76 -42.10 16.56
CA VAL A 271 -13.06 -42.43 15.32
C VAL A 271 -11.58 -42.54 15.68
N GLN A 272 -11.06 -43.76 15.68
CA GLN A 272 -9.63 -44.00 15.77
C GLN A 272 -8.93 -43.30 14.60
N LEU A 273 -8.29 -42.17 14.91
CA LEU A 273 -7.36 -41.49 14.01
C LEU A 273 -6.14 -42.41 13.82
N GLN A 274 -6.02 -42.95 12.60
CA GLN A 274 -4.81 -43.60 12.15
C GLN A 274 -3.62 -42.66 12.38
N SER A 275 -2.60 -43.18 13.07
CA SER A 275 -1.38 -42.51 13.44
C SER A 275 -0.70 -41.91 12.19
N ASN A 276 -0.69 -40.58 12.14
CA ASN A 276 0.06 -39.82 11.16
C ASN A 276 1.56 -39.97 11.47
N PRO A 277 2.44 -40.42 10.55
CA PRO A 277 3.85 -40.65 10.82
C PRO A 277 4.69 -39.39 11.06
N TYR A 278 4.04 -38.22 11.21
CA TYR A 278 4.68 -36.93 11.47
C TYR A 278 4.54 -36.41 12.91
N HIS A 279 4.22 -37.25 13.87
CA HIS A 279 4.23 -36.89 15.29
C HIS A 279 5.67 -36.98 15.84
N GLY A 280 6.33 -35.84 15.93
CA GLY A 280 7.66 -35.72 16.51
C GLY A 280 8.17 -34.28 16.56
N PHE A 281 7.30 -33.31 16.87
CA PHE A 281 7.75 -31.94 17.14
C PHE A 281 7.02 -31.37 18.36
N ASN A 282 7.75 -31.21 19.45
CA ASN A 282 7.33 -30.40 20.59
C ASN A 282 7.25 -28.93 20.18
N ASP A 283 6.12 -28.31 20.48
CA ASP A 283 5.79 -26.89 20.18
C ASP A 283 6.60 -25.89 21.05
N GLU A 284 7.54 -26.37 21.87
CA GLU A 284 8.31 -25.55 22.82
C GLU A 284 9.51 -24.80 22.22
N ASP A 285 9.91 -25.09 20.98
CA ASP A 285 11.10 -24.48 20.36
C ASP A 285 10.82 -23.26 19.47
N ARG A 286 9.86 -22.43 19.85
CA ARG A 286 9.63 -21.15 19.13
C ARG A 286 10.70 -20.08 19.42
N SER A 287 11.61 -20.31 20.34
CA SER A 287 12.71 -19.39 20.69
C SER A 287 13.85 -19.40 19.66
N ILE A 288 13.96 -20.45 18.86
CA ILE A 288 15.04 -20.58 17.87
C ILE A 288 14.59 -20.04 16.50
N PRO A 289 15.31 -19.08 15.88
CA PRO A 289 15.00 -18.57 14.56
C PRO A 289 14.87 -19.66 13.50
N THR A 290 13.90 -19.52 12.61
CA THR A 290 13.55 -20.53 11.59
C THR A 290 14.74 -20.97 10.73
N TYR A 291 15.67 -20.06 10.41
CA TYR A 291 16.88 -20.39 9.61
C TYR A 291 17.83 -21.34 10.34
N LEU A 292 17.96 -21.27 11.67
CA LEU A 292 18.77 -22.21 12.46
C LEU A 292 18.12 -23.59 12.50
N ARG A 293 16.79 -23.65 12.64
CA ARG A 293 16.05 -24.92 12.59
C ARG A 293 16.17 -25.61 11.23
N ILE A 294 16.18 -24.85 10.15
CA ILE A 294 16.39 -25.39 8.79
C ILE A 294 17.84 -25.91 8.64
N LYS A 295 18.82 -25.17 9.14
CA LYS A 295 20.24 -25.56 9.08
C LYS A 295 20.52 -26.85 9.85
N GLU A 296 20.00 -26.97 11.08
CA GLU A 296 20.13 -28.20 11.89
C GLU A 296 19.42 -29.37 11.22
N ARG A 297 18.27 -29.16 10.62
CA ARG A 297 17.54 -30.20 9.88
C ARG A 297 18.31 -30.72 8.67
N MET A 298 18.93 -29.80 7.92
CA MET A 298 19.79 -30.19 6.77
C MET A 298 21.05 -30.97 7.23
N GLN A 299 21.66 -30.55 8.34
CA GLN A 299 22.79 -31.26 8.92
C GLN A 299 22.41 -32.64 9.45
N ALA A 300 21.27 -32.77 10.14
CA ALA A 300 20.74 -34.05 10.60
C ALA A 300 20.38 -34.98 9.44
N GLN A 301 19.83 -34.48 8.34
CA GLN A 301 19.55 -35.26 7.14
C GLN A 301 20.83 -35.71 6.43
N GLN A 302 21.87 -34.87 6.38
CA GLN A 302 23.17 -35.27 5.85
C GLN A 302 23.84 -36.35 6.72
N ALA A 303 23.81 -36.22 8.05
CA ALA A 303 24.33 -37.21 8.98
C ALA A 303 23.57 -38.55 8.88
N ALA A 304 22.25 -38.52 8.73
CA ALA A 304 21.42 -39.70 8.55
C ALA A 304 21.73 -40.43 7.18
N ARG A 305 22.06 -39.69 6.14
CA ARG A 305 22.47 -40.26 4.85
C ARG A 305 23.84 -40.92 4.89
N MET A 306 24.77 -40.45 5.74
CA MET A 306 26.10 -41.06 5.92
C MET A 306 26.06 -42.36 6.74
N HIS A 307 24.98 -42.66 7.45
CA HIS A 307 24.86 -43.84 8.30
C HIS A 307 23.85 -44.90 7.81
N ALA A 308 23.31 -44.72 6.59
CA ALA A 308 22.43 -45.71 5.99
C ALA A 308 23.28 -46.79 5.29
N PRO A 309 23.20 -48.08 5.71
CA PRO A 309 23.91 -49.16 5.01
C PRO A 309 23.22 -49.42 3.68
N GLY A 310 23.88 -49.09 2.57
CA GLY A 310 23.40 -49.37 1.21
C GLY A 310 23.27 -48.17 0.27
N ALA A 311 23.88 -47.04 0.58
CA ALA A 311 23.97 -45.92 -0.36
C ALA A 311 25.09 -46.22 -1.39
N GLU A 312 24.68 -46.60 -2.59
CA GLU A 312 25.59 -46.59 -3.76
C GLU A 312 26.04 -45.15 -4.01
N ASP A 313 27.36 -44.99 -4.27
CA ASP A 313 28.01 -43.73 -4.59
C ASP A 313 27.35 -43.09 -5.83
N PHE A 314 26.53 -42.08 -5.65
CA PHE A 314 26.12 -41.18 -6.73
C PHE A 314 27.24 -40.17 -6.95
N THR A 315 28.16 -40.47 -7.84
CA THR A 315 29.06 -39.47 -8.42
C THR A 315 28.29 -38.68 -9.48
N PHE A 316 28.27 -37.35 -9.32
CA PHE A 316 27.74 -36.44 -10.35
C PHE A 316 28.73 -36.49 -11.53
N GLU A 317 28.31 -37.10 -12.65
CA GLU A 317 29.16 -37.23 -13.86
C GLU A 317 29.13 -36.00 -14.78
N ASP A 318 28.34 -34.95 -14.46
CA ASP A 318 28.23 -33.75 -15.33
C ASP A 318 28.15 -32.45 -14.53
N GLU A 319 29.03 -31.49 -14.86
CA GLU A 319 29.01 -30.13 -14.26
C GLU A 319 27.72 -29.34 -14.56
N SER A 320 26.88 -29.82 -15.48
CA SER A 320 25.60 -29.20 -15.84
C SER A 320 24.50 -29.39 -14.80
N ASP A 321 24.59 -30.38 -13.92
CA ASP A 321 23.56 -30.71 -12.93
C ASP A 321 23.66 -29.88 -11.63
N VAL A 322 24.69 -29.05 -11.51
CA VAL A 322 24.83 -28.14 -10.36
C VAL A 322 24.08 -26.84 -10.61
N PRO A 323 23.11 -26.45 -9.75
CA PRO A 323 22.38 -25.21 -9.90
C PRO A 323 23.32 -24.00 -9.99
N THR A 324 22.97 -23.04 -10.87
CA THR A 324 23.80 -21.87 -11.22
C THR A 324 24.18 -20.97 -10.05
N PHE A 325 23.46 -21.01 -8.95
CA PHE A 325 23.77 -20.23 -7.75
C PHE A 325 24.91 -20.83 -6.93
N ILE A 326 25.16 -22.16 -7.02
CA ILE A 326 26.28 -22.84 -6.37
C ILE A 326 27.57 -22.63 -7.16
N ARG A 327 27.50 -22.56 -8.50
CA ARG A 327 28.66 -22.28 -9.37
C ARG A 327 29.32 -20.92 -9.14
N ARG A 328 28.57 -19.93 -8.63
CA ARG A 328 29.09 -18.56 -8.40
C ARG A 328 29.85 -18.37 -7.08
N GLN A 329 29.87 -19.35 -6.19
CA GLN A 329 30.60 -19.27 -4.91
C GLN A 329 31.96 -19.97 -4.91
N ALA A 330 32.35 -20.60 -6.03
CA ALA A 330 33.60 -21.34 -6.14
C ALA A 330 34.68 -20.63 -7.00
N ASN A 331 34.45 -19.38 -7.43
CA ASN A 331 35.46 -18.52 -8.08
C ASN A 331 35.73 -17.27 -7.27
#